data_e6990ac8748abd1313862d8f21a57a52
#
_entry.id   e6990ac8748abd1313862d8f21a57a52
#
_cell.length_a   1.000
_cell.length_b   1.000
_cell.length_c   1.000
_cell.angle_alpha   90.00
_cell.angle_beta   90.00
_cell.angle_gamma   90.00
#
_symmetry.space_group_name_H-M   'P 1'
#
loop_
_entity.id
_entity.type
_entity.pdbx_description
1 polymer ?
#
loop_
_entity_poly.entity_id
_entity_poly.type
_entity_poly.pdbx_seq_one_letter_code
_entity_poly.pdbx_strand_id
1 'polypeptide(L)'
;IDFAPEGYYCYWNYAVKKGYSGTAIFAKKEPLSVAYGIGIEEHDQEGRVITLEYENFYMVTVYTPNSQNELARLDYRMKWEDDFRAYLLKLNEKKPVVMCGDLNVAHKEIDLKNPKTNRKNAGFSDEEREKMTKLLDAGFTDTFRYFYPDTEQIYSWWSYRFRAREKNAGWRIDYFILSLIHISEPTRRSY
;
A
#
# COMPACT_ATOMS: atom_id res chain seq x y z
N ILE A 1 -20.58 6.06 5.23
CA ILE A 1 -20.70 4.76 5.96
C ILE A 1 -20.62 5.11 7.44
N ASP A 2 -21.71 4.88 8.19
CA ASP A 2 -21.77 5.15 9.64
C ASP A 2 -21.30 3.92 10.44
N PHE A 3 -20.12 3.41 10.12
CA PHE A 3 -19.53 2.28 10.81
C PHE A 3 -18.47 2.79 11.79
N ALA A 4 -18.74 2.65 13.09
CA ALA A 4 -17.83 3.03 14.15
C ALA A 4 -17.84 1.93 15.23
N PRO A 5 -16.92 0.95 15.15
CA PRO A 5 -16.85 -0.14 16.10
C PRO A 5 -16.51 0.39 17.51
N GLU A 6 -17.20 -0.15 18.51
CA GLU A 6 -17.01 0.22 19.90
C GLU A 6 -15.55 -0.02 20.36
N GLY A 7 -14.98 0.93 21.07
CA GLY A 7 -13.60 0.86 21.57
C GLY A 7 -12.52 1.16 20.55
N TYR A 8 -12.89 1.74 19.40
CA TYR A 8 -11.94 2.17 18.39
C TYR A 8 -12.06 3.66 18.07
N TYR A 9 -10.93 4.30 17.86
CA TYR A 9 -10.81 5.59 17.20
C TYR A 9 -10.92 5.35 15.70
N CYS A 10 -11.86 6.06 15.04
CA CYS A 10 -12.19 5.81 13.63
C CYS A 10 -11.78 7.01 12.78
N TYR A 11 -10.94 6.79 11.78
CA TYR A 11 -10.46 7.82 10.87
C TYR A 11 -10.85 7.45 9.45
N TRP A 12 -11.60 8.34 8.79
CA TRP A 12 -12.10 8.14 7.44
C TRP A 12 -11.58 9.23 6.51
N ASN A 13 -11.06 8.85 5.36
CA ASN A 13 -10.70 9.76 4.29
C ASN A 13 -11.55 9.44 3.05
N TYR A 14 -12.44 10.35 2.70
CA TYR A 14 -13.38 10.16 1.60
C TYR A 14 -12.87 10.85 0.34
N ALA A 15 -13.12 10.25 -0.82
CA ALA A 15 -12.97 10.97 -2.08
C ALA A 15 -14.04 12.05 -2.22
N VAL A 16 -13.71 13.14 -2.90
CA VAL A 16 -14.66 14.19 -3.27
C VAL A 16 -15.77 13.60 -4.15
N LYS A 17 -15.41 12.70 -5.06
CA LYS A 17 -16.37 11.96 -5.88
C LYS A 17 -17.04 10.88 -5.03
N LYS A 18 -18.35 11.00 -4.83
CA LYS A 18 -19.14 10.03 -4.06
C LYS A 18 -19.10 8.62 -4.69
N GLY A 19 -18.99 7.60 -3.83
CA GLY A 19 -18.97 6.20 -4.26
C GLY A 19 -17.69 5.77 -4.97
N TYR A 20 -16.61 6.52 -4.80
CA TYR A 20 -15.33 6.25 -5.43
C TYR A 20 -14.21 6.29 -4.38
N SER A 21 -13.26 5.32 -4.46
CA SER A 21 -12.08 5.29 -3.58
C SER A 21 -12.42 5.48 -2.07
N GLY A 22 -11.46 6.03 -1.32
CA GLY A 22 -11.56 6.25 0.12
C GLY A 22 -10.81 5.21 0.94
N THR A 23 -10.35 5.63 2.12
CA THR A 23 -9.60 4.79 3.08
C THR A 23 -10.12 5.01 4.49
N ALA A 24 -9.85 4.05 5.38
CA ALA A 24 -10.16 4.18 6.80
C ALA A 24 -9.12 3.47 7.66
N ILE A 25 -8.93 3.98 8.88
CA ILE A 25 -8.18 3.29 9.94
C ILE A 25 -9.06 3.23 11.19
N PHE A 26 -9.11 2.04 11.80
CA PHE A 26 -9.70 1.79 13.11
C PHE A 26 -8.59 1.45 14.10
N ALA A 27 -8.32 2.33 15.04
CA ALA A 27 -7.22 2.20 15.97
C ALA A 27 -7.72 2.06 17.43
N LYS A 28 -7.14 1.13 18.18
CA LYS A 28 -7.43 1.00 19.62
C LYS A 28 -6.71 2.04 20.47
N LYS A 29 -5.57 2.53 19.98
CA LYS A 29 -4.79 3.58 20.65
C LYS A 29 -4.96 4.87 19.89
N GLU A 30 -5.28 5.95 20.61
CA GLU A 30 -5.36 7.29 20.04
C GLU A 30 -3.98 7.74 19.52
N PRO A 31 -3.85 8.20 18.26
CA PRO A 31 -2.61 8.74 17.74
C PRO A 31 -2.32 10.14 18.28
N LEU A 32 -1.07 10.57 18.21
CA LEU A 32 -0.65 11.94 18.54
C LEU A 32 -1.19 12.96 17.53
N SER A 33 -1.24 12.57 16.27
CA SER A 33 -1.80 13.37 15.18
C SER A 33 -2.33 12.50 14.04
N VAL A 34 -3.19 13.07 13.22
CA VAL A 34 -3.77 12.45 12.03
C VAL A 34 -3.58 13.37 10.85
N ALA A 35 -3.09 12.84 9.73
CA ALA A 35 -3.04 13.55 8.45
C ALA A 35 -3.83 12.78 7.39
N TYR A 36 -4.57 13.52 6.57
CA TYR A 36 -5.35 13.01 5.45
C TYR A 36 -4.71 13.47 4.13
N GLY A 37 -4.42 12.52 3.24
CA GLY A 37 -3.69 12.78 2.01
C GLY A 37 -2.19 12.89 2.20
N ILE A 38 -1.51 13.44 1.19
CA ILE A 38 -0.05 13.64 1.16
C ILE A 38 0.34 15.13 1.05
N GLY A 39 -0.64 16.04 1.10
CA GLY A 39 -0.44 17.48 1.00
C GLY A 39 -0.30 17.98 -0.44
N ILE A 40 -0.78 17.21 -1.42
CA ILE A 40 -0.85 17.58 -2.85
C ILE A 40 -2.31 17.52 -3.28
N GLU A 41 -2.89 18.69 -3.57
CA GLU A 41 -4.32 18.83 -3.84
C GLU A 41 -4.82 17.87 -4.93
N GLU A 42 -4.09 17.72 -6.02
CA GLU A 42 -4.44 16.80 -7.12
C GLU A 42 -4.64 15.35 -6.64
N HIS A 43 -3.81 14.91 -5.67
CA HIS A 43 -3.85 13.54 -5.14
C HIS A 43 -4.85 13.38 -3.99
N ASP A 44 -5.05 14.42 -3.22
CA ASP A 44 -5.84 14.37 -1.99
C ASP A 44 -7.35 14.38 -2.24
N GLN A 45 -7.80 14.62 -3.51
CA GLN A 45 -9.20 14.55 -3.91
C GLN A 45 -9.81 13.14 -3.85
N GLU A 46 -8.97 12.10 -3.84
CA GLU A 46 -9.44 10.73 -3.95
C GLU A 46 -9.45 9.95 -2.61
N GLY A 47 -9.07 10.60 -1.49
CA GLY A 47 -9.15 10.01 -0.15
C GLY A 47 -8.30 8.76 0.03
N ARG A 48 -7.08 8.72 -0.53
CA ARG A 48 -6.27 7.51 -0.69
C ARG A 48 -5.28 7.24 0.43
N VAL A 49 -4.97 8.22 1.27
CA VAL A 49 -3.93 8.10 2.30
C VAL A 49 -4.42 8.66 3.61
N ILE A 50 -4.20 7.91 4.71
CA ILE A 50 -4.31 8.38 6.09
C ILE A 50 -3.00 8.05 6.78
N THR A 51 -2.45 9.03 7.50
CA THR A 51 -1.26 8.85 8.33
C THR A 51 -1.62 9.10 9.79
N LEU A 52 -1.39 8.12 10.64
CA LEU A 52 -1.46 8.26 12.10
C LEU A 52 -0.05 8.38 12.66
N GLU A 53 0.19 9.40 13.48
CA GLU A 53 1.44 9.55 14.20
C GLU A 53 1.33 8.91 15.58
N TYR A 54 2.25 8.03 15.89
CA TYR A 54 2.49 7.51 17.23
C TYR A 54 3.84 7.98 17.78
N GLU A 55 4.10 7.71 19.04
CA GLU A 55 5.34 8.14 19.69
C GLU A 55 6.60 7.69 18.94
N ASN A 56 6.62 6.44 18.48
CA ASN A 56 7.82 5.79 17.92
C ASN A 56 7.72 5.47 16.42
N PHE A 57 6.59 5.71 15.76
CA PHE A 57 6.41 5.39 14.34
C PHE A 57 5.22 6.13 13.74
N TYR A 58 5.18 6.16 12.40
CA TYR A 58 4.00 6.52 11.62
C TYR A 58 3.31 5.27 11.10
N MET A 59 1.99 5.21 11.22
CA MET A 59 1.15 4.21 10.55
C MET A 59 0.47 4.86 9.36
N VAL A 60 0.74 4.36 8.17
CA VAL A 60 0.18 4.89 6.91
C VAL A 60 -0.69 3.82 6.27
N THR A 61 -1.96 4.12 6.01
CA THR A 61 -2.77 3.31 5.10
C THR A 61 -2.83 3.97 3.73
N VAL A 62 -2.84 3.15 2.69
CA VAL A 62 -2.83 3.62 1.31
C VAL A 62 -3.73 2.77 0.41
N TYR A 63 -4.43 3.43 -0.49
CA TYR A 63 -5.09 2.81 -1.64
C TYR A 63 -4.57 3.44 -2.91
N THR A 64 -3.53 2.84 -3.49
CA THR A 64 -2.85 3.35 -4.67
C THR A 64 -3.79 3.43 -5.88
N PRO A 65 -3.76 4.51 -6.69
CA PRO A 65 -4.58 4.61 -7.88
C PRO A 65 -4.37 3.43 -8.84
N ASN A 66 -5.42 2.84 -9.36
CA ASN A 66 -5.33 1.85 -10.42
C ASN A 66 -5.08 2.52 -11.77
N SER A 67 -4.20 1.95 -12.60
CA SER A 67 -3.91 2.48 -13.94
C SER A 67 -5.04 2.29 -14.94
N GLN A 68 -6.10 1.56 -14.57
CA GLN A 68 -7.30 1.26 -15.36
C GLN A 68 -7.05 0.40 -16.62
N ASN A 69 -8.14 0.07 -17.31
CA ASN A 69 -8.05 -0.69 -18.56
C ASN A 69 -7.20 0.07 -19.57
N GLU A 70 -6.42 -0.68 -20.35
CA GLU A 70 -5.52 -0.13 -21.38
C GLU A 70 -4.52 0.89 -20.83
N LEU A 71 -4.27 0.86 -19.51
CA LEU A 71 -3.36 1.76 -18.81
C LEU A 71 -3.74 3.26 -18.96
N ALA A 72 -5.04 3.56 -19.08
CA ALA A 72 -5.56 4.90 -19.36
C ALA A 72 -5.16 5.96 -18.30
N ARG A 73 -4.80 5.53 -17.07
CA ARG A 73 -4.31 6.42 -15.99
C ARG A 73 -2.85 6.18 -15.63
N LEU A 74 -2.07 5.52 -16.48
CA LEU A 74 -0.68 5.16 -16.14
C LEU A 74 0.16 6.40 -15.83
N ASP A 75 0.10 7.45 -16.65
CA ASP A 75 0.89 8.68 -16.44
C ASP A 75 0.60 9.33 -15.09
N TYR A 76 -0.69 9.44 -14.74
CA TYR A 76 -1.11 9.91 -13.42
C TYR A 76 -0.58 9.01 -12.29
N ARG A 77 -0.71 7.69 -12.46
CA ARG A 77 -0.20 6.70 -11.52
C ARG A 77 1.30 6.85 -11.29
N MET A 78 2.08 7.06 -12.35
CA MET A 78 3.54 7.22 -12.25
C MET A 78 3.93 8.46 -11.46
N LYS A 79 3.25 9.58 -11.68
CA LYS A 79 3.42 10.80 -10.90
C LYS A 79 3.04 10.59 -9.42
N TRP A 80 1.87 9.99 -9.18
CA TRP A 80 1.38 9.70 -7.84
C TRP A 80 2.37 8.85 -7.04
N GLU A 81 2.96 7.81 -7.65
CA GLU A 81 3.95 6.93 -7.02
C GLU A 81 5.22 7.69 -6.60
N ASP A 82 5.71 8.60 -7.43
CA ASP A 82 6.89 9.41 -7.10
C ASP A 82 6.60 10.37 -5.93
N ASP A 83 5.45 11.04 -5.96
CA ASP A 83 5.03 11.97 -4.93
C ASP A 83 4.75 11.23 -3.60
N PHE A 84 4.11 10.07 -3.65
CA PHE A 84 3.86 9.25 -2.48
C PHE A 84 5.16 8.70 -1.85
N ARG A 85 6.11 8.24 -2.67
CA ARG A 85 7.44 7.83 -2.19
C ARG A 85 8.16 8.99 -1.51
N ALA A 86 8.13 10.18 -2.09
CA ALA A 86 8.72 11.38 -1.48
C ALA A 86 8.06 11.72 -0.14
N TYR A 87 6.73 11.59 -0.04
CA TYR A 87 5.99 11.75 1.21
C TYR A 87 6.44 10.76 2.29
N LEU A 88 6.54 9.47 1.96
CA LEU A 88 7.00 8.44 2.90
C LEU A 88 8.44 8.69 3.37
N LEU A 89 9.33 9.10 2.47
CA LEU A 89 10.72 9.43 2.82
C LEU A 89 10.78 10.60 3.81
N LYS A 90 9.98 11.65 3.60
CA LYS A 90 9.88 12.78 4.52
C LYS A 90 9.37 12.39 5.92
N LEU A 91 8.40 11.47 6.00
CA LEU A 91 7.98 10.91 7.28
C LEU A 91 9.13 10.14 7.94
N ASN A 92 9.83 9.33 7.15
CA ASN A 92 10.90 8.46 7.61
C ASN A 92 12.13 9.23 8.14
N GLU A 93 12.33 10.48 7.75
CA GLU A 93 13.34 11.37 8.35
C GLU A 93 13.11 11.62 9.85
N LYS A 94 11.85 11.50 10.30
CA LYS A 94 11.46 11.79 11.69
C LYS A 94 11.29 10.53 12.52
N LYS A 95 10.57 9.55 12.01
CA LYS A 95 10.22 8.28 12.69
C LYS A 95 10.09 7.15 11.67
N PRO A 96 10.28 5.89 12.09
CA PRO A 96 9.97 4.73 11.25
C PRO A 96 8.56 4.78 10.68
N VAL A 97 8.40 4.28 9.46
CA VAL A 97 7.12 4.19 8.77
C VAL A 97 6.69 2.74 8.66
N VAL A 98 5.47 2.45 9.11
CA VAL A 98 4.72 1.23 8.82
C VAL A 98 3.63 1.60 7.84
N MET A 99 3.68 1.09 6.62
CA MET A 99 2.69 1.36 5.60
C MET A 99 1.98 0.06 5.21
N CYS A 100 0.66 0.10 5.09
CA CYS A 100 -0.12 -1.03 4.59
C CYS A 100 -1.26 -0.56 3.69
N GLY A 101 -1.70 -1.46 2.81
CA GLY A 101 -2.85 -1.24 1.95
C GLY A 101 -2.74 -1.91 0.59
N ASP A 102 -3.70 -1.57 -0.27
CA ASP A 102 -3.73 -2.00 -1.66
C ASP A 102 -2.83 -1.10 -2.51
N LEU A 103 -1.70 -1.66 -2.94
CA LEU A 103 -0.74 -0.96 -3.81
C LEU A 103 -1.07 -1.11 -5.30
N ASN A 104 -2.14 -1.85 -5.64
CA ASN A 104 -2.56 -2.07 -7.03
C ASN A 104 -1.41 -2.50 -7.96
N VAL A 105 -0.45 -3.27 -7.45
CA VAL A 105 0.66 -3.81 -8.21
C VAL A 105 1.11 -5.16 -7.66
N ALA A 106 1.25 -6.16 -8.52
CA ALA A 106 2.01 -7.37 -8.24
C ALA A 106 3.48 -7.08 -8.63
N HIS A 107 4.41 -7.12 -7.68
CA HIS A 107 5.78 -6.65 -7.92
C HIS A 107 6.55 -7.57 -8.86
N LYS A 108 6.54 -8.87 -8.58
CA LYS A 108 7.30 -9.88 -9.31
C LYS A 108 6.40 -10.93 -9.94
N GLU A 109 6.95 -11.75 -10.86
CA GLU A 109 6.17 -12.82 -11.51
C GLU A 109 5.58 -13.83 -10.52
N ILE A 110 6.22 -14.05 -9.39
CA ILE A 110 5.74 -14.90 -8.31
C ILE A 110 4.50 -14.34 -7.60
N ASP A 111 4.20 -13.05 -7.78
CA ASP A 111 3.12 -12.34 -7.09
C ASP A 111 1.77 -12.42 -7.82
N LEU A 112 1.70 -13.11 -8.96
CA LEU A 112 0.44 -13.36 -9.66
C LEU A 112 0.46 -14.69 -10.42
N LYS A 113 -0.74 -15.25 -10.68
CA LYS A 113 -0.88 -16.57 -11.30
C LYS A 113 -0.43 -16.62 -12.76
N ASN A 114 -0.69 -15.58 -13.55
CA ASN A 114 -0.49 -15.58 -14.99
C ASN A 114 0.35 -14.37 -15.44
N PRO A 115 1.66 -14.29 -15.09
CA PRO A 115 2.49 -13.10 -15.36
C PRO A 115 2.62 -12.78 -16.84
N LYS A 116 2.83 -13.80 -17.69
CA LYS A 116 3.08 -13.60 -19.14
C LYS A 116 1.91 -12.89 -19.85
N THR A 117 0.67 -13.22 -19.49
CA THR A 117 -0.53 -12.65 -20.12
C THR A 117 -0.93 -11.29 -19.55
N ASN A 118 -0.37 -10.92 -18.37
CA ASN A 118 -0.75 -9.71 -17.68
C ASN A 118 0.30 -8.58 -17.74
N ARG A 119 1.43 -8.77 -18.42
CA ARG A 119 2.54 -7.81 -18.45
C ARG A 119 2.19 -6.42 -18.98
N LYS A 120 1.10 -6.29 -19.73
CA LYS A 120 0.59 -5.01 -20.25
C LYS A 120 -0.72 -4.59 -19.60
N ASN A 121 -1.13 -5.26 -18.53
CA ASN A 121 -2.36 -4.94 -17.81
C ASN A 121 -2.05 -4.10 -16.57
N ALA A 122 -3.04 -3.28 -16.16
CA ALA A 122 -2.97 -2.53 -14.93
C ALA A 122 -2.68 -3.46 -13.73
N GLY A 123 -1.75 -3.05 -12.88
CA GLY A 123 -1.27 -3.82 -11.74
C GLY A 123 -0.08 -4.75 -12.03
N PHE A 124 0.35 -4.88 -13.31
CA PHE A 124 1.54 -5.65 -13.66
C PHE A 124 2.31 -5.09 -14.86
N SER A 125 2.11 -3.83 -15.23
CA SER A 125 2.94 -3.16 -16.23
C SER A 125 4.38 -3.02 -15.73
N ASP A 126 5.33 -2.93 -16.66
CA ASP A 126 6.74 -2.78 -16.30
C ASP A 126 6.97 -1.48 -15.52
N GLU A 127 6.25 -0.41 -15.85
CA GLU A 127 6.32 0.90 -15.21
C GLU A 127 5.83 0.85 -13.74
N GLU A 128 4.69 0.20 -13.47
CA GLU A 128 4.16 0.03 -12.10
C GLU A 128 5.11 -0.80 -11.24
N ARG A 129 5.64 -1.88 -11.78
CA ARG A 129 6.62 -2.74 -11.11
C ARG A 129 7.93 -2.02 -10.82
N GLU A 130 8.39 -1.17 -11.75
CA GLU A 130 9.57 -0.32 -11.55
C GLU A 130 9.36 0.67 -10.40
N LYS A 131 8.18 1.29 -10.28
CA LYS A 131 7.86 2.18 -9.15
C LYS A 131 7.88 1.43 -7.81
N MET A 132 7.36 0.21 -7.76
CA MET A 132 7.48 -0.63 -6.56
C MET A 132 8.94 -0.95 -6.23
N THR A 133 9.77 -1.26 -7.23
CA THR A 133 11.21 -1.46 -7.05
C THR A 133 11.87 -0.19 -6.48
N LYS A 134 11.57 0.99 -7.04
CA LYS A 134 12.10 2.28 -6.55
C LYS A 134 11.68 2.57 -5.11
N LEU A 135 10.46 2.20 -4.71
CA LEU A 135 10.01 2.32 -3.33
C LEU A 135 10.86 1.45 -2.39
N LEU A 136 11.07 0.18 -2.74
CA LEU A 136 11.87 -0.73 -1.93
C LEU A 136 13.35 -0.30 -1.87
N ASP A 137 13.92 0.10 -2.99
CA ASP A 137 15.31 0.58 -3.07
C ASP A 137 15.54 1.89 -2.28
N ALA A 138 14.48 2.65 -2.01
CA ALA A 138 14.53 3.85 -1.18
C ALA A 138 14.63 3.56 0.34
N GLY A 139 14.77 2.29 0.75
CA GLY A 139 14.93 1.89 2.15
C GLY A 139 13.67 1.31 2.79
N PHE A 140 12.75 0.80 1.96
CA PHE A 140 11.55 0.12 2.43
C PHE A 140 11.62 -1.38 2.14
N THR A 141 10.93 -2.18 2.95
CA THR A 141 10.91 -3.64 2.84
C THR A 141 9.50 -4.16 2.71
N ASP A 142 9.28 -4.99 1.69
CA ASP A 142 8.11 -5.86 1.59
C ASP A 142 8.23 -6.97 2.64
N THR A 143 7.48 -6.88 3.72
CA THR A 143 7.60 -7.79 4.86
C THR A 143 7.26 -9.22 4.50
N PHE A 144 6.28 -9.42 3.61
CA PHE A 144 5.93 -10.77 3.18
C PHE A 144 7.09 -11.43 2.44
N ARG A 145 7.70 -10.74 1.47
CA ARG A 145 8.84 -11.28 0.71
C ARG A 145 10.12 -11.36 1.54
N TYR A 146 10.25 -10.57 2.58
CA TYR A 146 11.34 -10.70 3.54
C TYR A 146 11.28 -12.04 4.29
N PHE A 147 10.11 -12.44 4.78
CA PHE A 147 9.94 -13.70 5.52
C PHE A 147 9.72 -14.91 4.60
N TYR A 148 9.13 -14.71 3.43
CA TYR A 148 8.73 -15.75 2.49
C TYR A 148 9.18 -15.42 1.07
N PRO A 149 10.51 -15.38 0.80
CA PRO A 149 11.05 -14.90 -0.47
C PRO A 149 10.58 -15.71 -1.68
N ASP A 150 10.49 -17.03 -1.52
CA ASP A 150 10.25 -17.98 -2.62
C ASP A 150 8.88 -18.67 -2.53
N THR A 151 8.01 -18.24 -1.60
CA THR A 151 6.70 -18.87 -1.43
C THR A 151 5.76 -18.44 -2.55
N GLU A 152 5.39 -19.40 -3.39
CA GLU A 152 4.49 -19.21 -4.54
C GLU A 152 3.01 -19.32 -4.18
N GLN A 153 2.16 -18.84 -5.08
CA GLN A 153 0.70 -19.02 -5.06
C GLN A 153 0.00 -18.45 -3.82
N ILE A 154 0.61 -17.46 -3.18
CA ILE A 154 0.03 -16.69 -2.10
C ILE A 154 -0.41 -15.33 -2.66
N TYR A 155 -1.70 -15.09 -2.63
CA TYR A 155 -2.32 -13.90 -3.21
C TYR A 155 -3.23 -13.22 -2.20
N SER A 156 -3.51 -11.94 -2.40
CA SER A 156 -4.41 -11.14 -1.56
C SER A 156 -5.70 -10.76 -2.28
N TRP A 157 -5.72 -10.83 -3.61
CA TRP A 157 -6.85 -10.45 -4.43
C TRP A 157 -7.14 -11.46 -5.55
N TRP A 158 -8.44 -11.66 -5.85
CA TRP A 158 -8.95 -12.50 -6.97
C TRP A 158 -10.11 -11.79 -7.65
N SER A 159 -10.11 -11.82 -8.98
CA SER A 159 -11.25 -11.34 -9.76
C SER A 159 -12.53 -12.11 -9.40
N TYR A 160 -13.66 -11.42 -9.38
CA TYR A 160 -14.99 -12.08 -9.27
C TYR A 160 -15.36 -12.89 -10.51
N ARG A 161 -14.63 -12.72 -11.61
CA ARG A 161 -14.89 -13.38 -12.90
C ARG A 161 -14.19 -14.74 -12.97
N PHE A 162 -14.73 -15.65 -13.77
CA PHE A 162 -14.11 -16.91 -14.17
C PHE A 162 -13.75 -17.88 -13.02
N ARG A 163 -14.40 -17.75 -11.86
CA ARG A 163 -14.09 -18.55 -10.66
C ARG A 163 -12.61 -18.44 -10.24
N ALA A 164 -12.06 -17.22 -10.33
CA ALA A 164 -10.64 -17.00 -10.12
C ALA A 164 -10.17 -17.47 -8.72
N ARG A 165 -10.98 -17.26 -7.69
CA ARG A 165 -10.64 -17.69 -6.32
C ARG A 165 -10.59 -19.21 -6.16
N GLU A 166 -11.54 -19.95 -6.75
CA GLU A 166 -11.55 -21.43 -6.73
C GLU A 166 -10.30 -22.00 -7.43
N LYS A 167 -9.85 -21.36 -8.49
CA LYS A 167 -8.66 -21.75 -9.28
C LYS A 167 -7.34 -21.20 -8.72
N ASN A 168 -7.40 -20.46 -7.64
CA ASN A 168 -6.30 -19.67 -7.11
C ASN A 168 -5.60 -18.81 -8.20
N ALA A 169 -6.38 -18.22 -9.11
CA ALA A 169 -5.89 -17.30 -10.12
C ALA A 169 -5.89 -15.87 -9.55
N GLY A 170 -5.00 -15.63 -8.61
CA GLY A 170 -4.95 -14.41 -7.81
C GLY A 170 -3.73 -13.54 -8.10
N TRP A 171 -3.71 -12.41 -7.40
CA TRP A 171 -2.68 -11.40 -7.39
C TRP A 171 -2.36 -11.01 -5.95
N ARG A 172 -1.09 -10.80 -5.62
CA ARG A 172 -0.67 -10.20 -4.36
C ARG A 172 -0.45 -8.71 -4.62
N ILE A 173 -1.41 -7.91 -4.20
CA ILE A 173 -1.43 -6.44 -4.42
C ILE A 173 -1.59 -5.66 -3.12
N ASP A 174 -1.89 -6.34 -2.02
CA ASP A 174 -1.93 -5.76 -0.68
C ASP A 174 -0.63 -6.07 0.05
N TYR A 175 -0.08 -5.06 0.73
CA TYR A 175 1.25 -5.14 1.33
C TYR A 175 1.28 -4.58 2.74
N PHE A 176 2.22 -5.09 3.52
CA PHE A 176 2.83 -4.40 4.66
C PHE A 176 4.27 -4.06 4.30
N ILE A 177 4.58 -2.77 4.30
CA ILE A 177 5.88 -2.21 3.95
C ILE A 177 6.44 -1.47 5.15
N LEU A 178 7.69 -1.75 5.51
CA LEU A 178 8.37 -1.13 6.64
C LEU A 178 9.61 -0.37 6.18
N SER A 179 9.88 0.78 6.79
CA SER A 179 11.19 1.41 6.66
C SER A 179 12.21 0.72 7.58
N LEU A 180 13.33 0.29 7.00
CA LEU A 180 14.37 -0.48 7.73
C LEU A 180 15.34 0.40 8.54
N ILE A 181 15.42 1.69 8.29
CA ILE A 181 16.46 2.59 8.84
C ILE A 181 16.44 2.63 10.38
N HIS A 182 15.35 2.18 11.00
CA HIS A 182 15.16 2.24 12.45
C HIS A 182 14.88 0.88 13.11
N ILE A 183 15.05 -0.23 12.41
CA ILE A 183 15.05 -1.54 13.05
C ILE A 183 16.43 -1.71 13.71
N SER A 184 16.60 -1.14 14.90
CA SER A 184 17.63 -1.61 15.82
C SER A 184 17.40 -3.12 16.01
N GLU A 185 18.46 -3.93 15.87
CA GLU A 185 18.40 -5.38 16.11
C GLU A 185 17.59 -5.65 17.37
N PRO A 186 16.69 -6.66 17.35
CA PRO A 186 16.00 -7.05 18.57
C PRO A 186 17.08 -7.39 19.60
N THR A 187 17.15 -6.62 20.65
CA THR A 187 17.98 -6.93 21.81
C THR A 187 17.63 -8.34 22.22
N ARG A 188 18.52 -9.30 21.95
CA ARG A 188 18.46 -10.66 22.51
C ARG A 188 18.42 -10.46 24.02
N ARG A 189 17.25 -10.54 24.62
CA ARG A 189 17.15 -10.77 26.04
C ARG A 189 17.68 -12.19 26.26
N SER A 190 18.92 -12.27 26.75
CA SER A 190 19.43 -13.50 27.36
C SER A 190 18.60 -13.76 28.60
N TYR A 191 17.84 -14.83 28.60
CA TYR A 191 17.28 -15.44 29.79
C TYR A 191 18.32 -16.38 30.41
#